data_f67acd30583e035a8e7f0b60b6d2d9e2
#
_entry.id   f67acd30583e035a8e7f0b60b6d2d9e2
#
_cell.length_a   1.000
_cell.length_b   1.000
_cell.length_c   1.000
_cell.angle_alpha   90.00
_cell.angle_beta   90.00
_cell.angle_gamma   90.00
#
_symmetry.space_group_name_H-M   'P 1'
#
loop_
_entity.id
_entity.type
_entity.pdbx_description
1 polymer ?
#
loop_
_entity_poly.entity_id
_entity_poly.type
_entity_poly.pdbx_seq_one_letter_code
_entity_poly.pdbx_strand_id
1 'polypeptide(L)'
;MDKSIIILEELSNQCVVEKSSYEFSKHMDKSDKYRKGRIDALNWINDIIYYFIKKEKNFMIEFIQHINDQKDIISNIKDGDYKDALYDQLHEIEVKINDRTTKR
;
A
#
# COMPACT_ATOMS: atom_id res chain seq x y z
N MET A 1 -20.36 -13.02 -4.16
CA MET A 1 -19.01 -12.77 -3.63
C MET A 1 -18.75 -11.28 -3.55
N ASP A 2 -18.19 -10.84 -2.46
CA ASP A 2 -17.89 -9.43 -2.26
C ASP A 2 -16.72 -8.99 -3.15
N LYS A 3 -16.95 -7.97 -3.99
CA LYS A 3 -15.93 -7.44 -4.88
C LYS A 3 -14.76 -6.85 -4.12
N SER A 4 -15.00 -6.35 -2.89
CA SER A 4 -13.92 -5.79 -2.07
C SER A 4 -12.86 -6.83 -1.75
N ILE A 5 -13.26 -8.07 -1.47
CA ILE A 5 -12.31 -9.14 -1.18
C ILE A 5 -11.46 -9.44 -2.40
N ILE A 6 -12.08 -9.50 -3.59
CA ILE A 6 -11.35 -9.76 -4.83
C ILE A 6 -10.31 -8.66 -5.08
N ILE A 7 -10.73 -7.40 -4.91
CA ILE A 7 -9.82 -6.26 -5.09
C ILE A 7 -8.66 -6.33 -4.11
N LEU A 8 -8.94 -6.63 -2.84
CA LEU A 8 -7.91 -6.71 -1.81
C LEU A 8 -6.93 -7.86 -2.09
N GLU A 9 -7.42 -9.01 -2.56
CA GLU A 9 -6.55 -10.13 -2.91
C GLU A 9 -5.62 -9.76 -4.08
N GLU A 10 -6.14 -9.07 -5.09
CA GLU A 10 -5.31 -8.60 -6.20
C GLU A 10 -4.27 -7.60 -5.73
N LEU A 11 -4.65 -6.67 -4.85
CA LEU A 11 -3.71 -5.70 -4.30
C LEU A 11 -2.62 -6.38 -3.48
N SER A 12 -2.98 -7.41 -2.71
CA SER A 12 -2.02 -8.18 -1.95
C SER A 12 -0.98 -8.82 -2.87
N ASN A 13 -1.42 -9.43 -3.95
CA ASN A 13 -0.52 -10.03 -4.93
C ASN A 13 0.41 -8.98 -5.55
N GLN A 14 -0.12 -7.82 -5.88
CA GLN A 14 0.68 -6.71 -6.42
C GLN A 14 1.71 -6.23 -5.40
N CYS A 15 1.34 -6.16 -4.12
CA CYS A 15 2.28 -5.78 -3.07
C CYS A 15 3.47 -6.74 -2.99
N VAL A 16 3.22 -8.04 -3.11
CA VAL A 16 4.28 -9.04 -3.10
C VAL A 16 5.23 -8.84 -4.27
N VAL A 17 4.67 -8.62 -5.46
CA VAL A 17 5.48 -8.41 -6.68
C VAL A 17 6.32 -7.15 -6.55
N GLU A 18 5.71 -6.03 -6.13
CA GLU A 18 6.43 -4.77 -5.98
C GLU A 18 7.51 -4.85 -4.90
N LYS A 19 7.19 -5.49 -3.77
CA LYS A 19 8.16 -5.68 -2.70
C LYS A 19 9.39 -6.42 -3.21
N SER A 20 9.18 -7.49 -3.98
CA SER A 20 10.29 -8.24 -4.57
C SER A 20 11.14 -7.37 -5.47
N SER A 21 10.51 -6.48 -6.26
CA SER A 21 11.27 -5.61 -7.16
C SER A 21 12.19 -4.66 -6.39
N TYR A 22 11.75 -4.16 -5.23
CA TYR A 22 12.58 -3.29 -4.40
C TYR A 22 13.65 -4.09 -3.65
N GLU A 23 13.32 -5.31 -3.20
CA GLU A 23 14.28 -6.16 -2.48
C GLU A 23 15.42 -6.64 -3.38
N PHE A 24 15.14 -6.90 -4.65
CA PHE A 24 16.14 -7.44 -5.58
C PHE A 24 16.76 -6.38 -6.47
N SER A 25 16.78 -5.14 -5.99
CA SER A 25 17.57 -4.04 -6.57
C SER A 25 17.14 -3.62 -7.99
N LYS A 26 15.89 -3.83 -8.36
CA LYS A 26 15.39 -3.36 -9.66
C LYS A 26 15.27 -1.83 -9.73
N HIS A 27 15.34 -1.17 -8.59
CA HIS A 27 15.26 0.28 -8.49
C HIS A 27 16.58 0.86 -7.98
N MET A 28 17.68 0.50 -8.63
CA MET A 28 19.03 0.90 -8.20
C MET A 28 19.27 2.40 -8.30
N ASP A 29 18.48 3.11 -9.08
CA ASP A 29 18.53 4.57 -9.17
C ASP A 29 17.98 5.26 -7.92
N LYS A 30 17.36 4.51 -7.01
CA LYS A 30 16.79 5.06 -5.78
C LYS A 30 17.72 4.80 -4.60
N SER A 31 17.65 5.70 -3.60
CA SER A 31 18.46 5.52 -2.38
C SER A 31 17.98 4.30 -1.59
N ASP A 32 18.86 3.78 -0.72
CA ASP A 32 18.50 2.67 0.16
C ASP A 32 17.36 3.04 1.09
N LYS A 33 17.34 4.27 1.58
CA LYS A 33 16.27 4.76 2.45
C LYS A 33 14.93 4.78 1.73
N TYR A 34 14.93 5.20 0.46
CA TYR A 34 13.71 5.21 -0.33
C TYR A 34 13.19 3.79 -0.55
N ARG A 35 14.08 2.87 -0.93
CA ARG A 35 13.69 1.48 -1.14
C ARG A 35 13.14 0.85 0.13
N LYS A 36 13.81 1.12 1.27
CA LYS A 36 13.32 0.62 2.56
C LYS A 36 11.93 1.15 2.88
N GLY A 37 11.68 2.44 2.64
CA GLY A 37 10.37 3.02 2.87
C GLY A 37 9.29 2.36 2.03
N ARG A 38 9.57 2.10 0.74
CA ARG A 38 8.61 1.41 -0.13
C ARG A 38 8.31 0.01 0.39
N ILE A 39 9.34 -0.74 0.80
CA ILE A 39 9.16 -2.09 1.33
C ILE A 39 8.36 -2.07 2.63
N ASP A 40 8.69 -1.15 3.54
CA ASP A 40 7.96 -1.03 4.81
C ASP A 40 6.49 -0.72 4.58
N ALA A 41 6.20 0.21 3.66
CA ALA A 41 4.83 0.57 3.33
C ALA A 41 4.08 -0.61 2.70
N LEU A 42 4.73 -1.35 1.81
CA LEU A 42 4.12 -2.52 1.17
C LEU A 42 3.80 -3.60 2.19
N ASN A 43 4.68 -3.84 3.15
CA ASN A 43 4.43 -4.79 4.24
C ASN A 43 3.23 -4.35 5.07
N TRP A 44 3.17 -3.07 5.44
CA TRP A 44 2.06 -2.54 6.22
C TRP A 44 0.74 -2.68 5.46
N ILE A 45 0.72 -2.31 4.19
CA ILE A 45 -0.47 -2.41 3.36
C ILE A 45 -0.94 -3.86 3.29
N ASN A 46 -0.02 -4.78 3.07
CA ASN A 46 -0.36 -6.19 2.95
C ASN A 46 -0.94 -6.75 4.25
N ASP A 47 -0.39 -6.34 5.39
CA ASP A 47 -0.91 -6.75 6.70
C ASP A 47 -2.35 -6.26 6.90
N ILE A 48 -2.64 -5.03 6.51
CA ILE A 48 -3.98 -4.48 6.61
C ILE A 48 -4.93 -5.20 5.66
N ILE A 49 -4.48 -5.54 4.46
CA ILE A 49 -5.29 -6.30 3.51
C ILE A 49 -5.71 -7.64 4.13
N TYR A 50 -4.77 -8.38 4.70
CA TYR A 50 -5.08 -9.67 5.35
C TYR A 50 -6.04 -9.52 6.51
N TYR A 51 -5.89 -8.46 7.28
CA TYR A 51 -6.79 -8.17 8.39
C TYR A 51 -8.24 -8.04 7.88
N PHE A 52 -8.44 -7.27 6.82
CA PHE A 52 -9.77 -7.04 6.28
C PHE A 52 -10.33 -8.27 5.58
N ILE A 53 -9.52 -9.02 4.87
CA ILE A 53 -9.97 -10.26 4.23
C ILE A 53 -10.56 -11.23 5.27
N LYS A 54 -9.91 -11.34 6.42
CA LYS A 54 -10.37 -12.23 7.50
C LYS A 54 -11.69 -11.78 8.11
N LYS A 55 -12.02 -10.51 8.00
CA LYS A 55 -13.26 -9.99 8.56
C LYS A 55 -14.50 -10.33 7.75
N GLU A 56 -14.32 -10.73 6.50
CA GLU A 56 -15.42 -11.12 5.61
C GLU A 56 -16.52 -10.07 5.50
N LYS A 57 -16.14 -8.80 5.49
CA LYS A 57 -17.08 -7.68 5.41
C LYS A 57 -16.76 -6.77 4.24
N ASN A 58 -17.76 -6.01 3.80
CA ASN A 58 -17.50 -4.93 2.85
C ASN A 58 -16.88 -3.77 3.62
N PHE A 59 -15.59 -3.59 3.47
CA PHE A 59 -14.84 -2.64 4.28
C PHE A 59 -13.90 -1.76 3.45
N MET A 60 -14.21 -1.61 2.19
CA MET A 60 -13.36 -0.79 1.32
C MET A 60 -13.23 0.64 1.86
N ILE A 61 -14.33 1.18 2.41
CA ILE A 61 -14.31 2.52 3.02
C ILE A 61 -13.37 2.55 4.21
N GLU A 62 -13.43 1.52 5.07
CA GLU A 62 -12.55 1.43 6.24
C GLU A 62 -11.09 1.26 5.83
N PHE A 63 -10.84 0.47 4.78
CA PHE A 63 -9.50 0.29 4.28
C PHE A 63 -8.91 1.62 3.81
N ILE A 64 -9.67 2.39 3.03
CA ILE A 64 -9.25 3.72 2.55
C ILE A 64 -9.01 4.65 3.74
N GLN A 65 -9.85 4.57 4.77
CA GLN A 65 -9.69 5.38 5.97
C GLN A 65 -8.37 5.06 6.68
N HIS A 66 -7.98 3.79 6.75
CA HIS A 66 -6.69 3.40 7.33
C HIS A 66 -5.51 3.96 6.54
N ILE A 67 -5.63 3.98 5.21
CA ILE A 67 -4.59 4.58 4.37
C ILE A 67 -4.45 6.08 4.68
N ASN A 68 -5.56 6.78 4.79
CA ASN A 68 -5.55 8.21 5.10
C ASN A 68 -4.99 8.48 6.50
N ASP A 69 -5.39 7.66 7.49
CA ASP A 69 -4.87 7.78 8.85
C ASP A 69 -3.36 7.58 8.88
N GLN A 70 -2.86 6.62 8.12
CA GLN A 70 -1.43 6.36 8.04
C GLN A 70 -0.68 7.53 7.42
N LYS A 71 -1.26 8.19 6.42
CA LYS A 71 -0.65 9.39 5.85
C LYS A 71 -0.48 10.49 6.89
N ASP A 72 -1.48 10.66 7.77
CA ASP A 72 -1.38 11.65 8.85
C ASP A 72 -0.26 11.30 9.81
N ILE A 73 -0.12 10.03 10.14
CA ILE A 73 0.96 9.56 11.01
C ILE A 73 2.32 9.83 10.36
N ILE A 74 2.44 9.53 9.08
CA ILE A 74 3.69 9.72 8.31
C ILE A 74 4.08 11.19 8.26
N SER A 75 3.11 12.10 8.28
CA SER A 75 3.39 13.54 8.22
C SER A 75 4.27 14.01 9.38
N ASN A 76 4.32 13.25 10.49
CA ASN A 76 5.14 13.56 11.66
C ASN A 76 6.55 13.00 11.57
N ILE A 77 6.87 12.22 10.53
CA ILE A 77 8.20 11.68 10.32
C ILE A 77 9.08 12.76 9.69
N LYS A 78 10.38 12.71 10.00
CA LYS A 78 11.35 13.65 9.43
C LYS A 78 11.35 13.55 7.91
N ASP A 79 11.38 14.70 7.25
CA ASP A 79 11.45 14.76 5.78
C ASP A 79 12.69 14.04 5.25
N GLY A 80 12.53 13.41 4.09
CA GLY A 80 13.61 12.70 3.43
C GLY A 80 13.09 11.57 2.56
N ASP A 81 14.02 10.81 2.00
CA ASP A 81 13.69 9.75 1.06
C ASP A 81 12.76 8.68 1.65
N TYR A 82 12.97 8.34 2.91
CA TYR A 82 12.13 7.32 3.56
C TYR A 82 10.68 7.77 3.64
N LYS A 83 10.45 9.01 4.09
CA LYS A 83 9.10 9.57 4.18
C LYS A 83 8.46 9.67 2.81
N ASP A 84 9.23 10.14 1.82
CA ASP A 84 8.75 10.26 0.45
C ASP A 84 8.30 8.90 -0.09
N ALA A 85 9.08 7.85 0.20
CA ALA A 85 8.75 6.50 -0.24
C ALA A 85 7.44 6.00 0.41
N LEU A 86 7.25 6.28 1.69
CA LEU A 86 6.02 5.90 2.38
C LEU A 86 4.80 6.56 1.74
N TYR A 87 4.88 7.87 1.49
CA TYR A 87 3.78 8.59 0.83
C TYR A 87 3.54 8.08 -0.59
N ASP A 88 4.62 7.89 -1.36
CA ASP A 88 4.48 7.43 -2.75
C ASP A 88 3.76 6.09 -2.80
N GLN A 89 4.12 5.18 -1.90
CA GLN A 89 3.50 3.86 -1.88
C GLN A 89 2.03 3.92 -1.48
N LEU A 90 1.69 4.72 -0.46
CA LEU A 90 0.30 4.87 -0.04
C LEU A 90 -0.53 5.54 -1.13
N HIS A 91 0.06 6.53 -1.80
CA HIS A 91 -0.62 7.20 -2.91
C HIS A 91 -0.88 6.23 -4.07
N GLU A 92 0.09 5.38 -4.41
CA GLU A 92 -0.08 4.40 -5.48
C GLU A 92 -1.22 3.44 -5.17
N ILE A 93 -1.33 2.97 -3.93
CA ILE A 93 -2.39 2.04 -3.57
C ILE A 93 -3.76 2.72 -3.63
N GLU A 94 -3.84 3.99 -3.24
CA GLU A 94 -5.09 4.75 -3.36
C GLU A 94 -5.52 4.90 -4.81
N VAL A 95 -4.58 5.20 -5.69
CA VAL A 95 -4.87 5.33 -7.12
C VAL A 95 -5.40 4.00 -7.66
N LYS A 96 -4.77 2.89 -7.30
CA LYS A 96 -5.20 1.56 -7.74
C LYS A 96 -6.60 1.23 -7.23
N ILE A 97 -6.89 1.54 -5.98
CA ILE A 97 -8.20 1.31 -5.40
C ILE A 97 -9.27 2.14 -6.12
N ASN A 98 -9.01 3.43 -6.32
CA ASN A 98 -9.95 4.31 -7.00
C ASN A 98 -10.21 3.85 -8.42
N ASP A 99 -9.15 3.44 -9.12
CA ASP A 99 -9.26 2.94 -10.48
C ASP A 99 -10.13 1.67 -10.55
N ARG A 100 -9.95 0.75 -9.60
CA ARG A 100 -10.71 -0.50 -9.55
C ARG A 100 -12.15 -0.29 -9.10
N THR A 101 -12.40 0.67 -8.21
CA THR A 101 -13.74 0.89 -7.68
C THR A 101 -14.60 1.77 -8.58
N THR A 102 -14.00 2.60 -9.44
CA THR A 102 -14.75 3.47 -10.34
C THR A 102 -15.02 2.83 -11.71
N LYS A 103 -14.26 1.82 -12.09
CA LYS A 103 -14.49 1.09 -13.34
C LYS A 103 -15.67 0.16 -13.20
N ARG A 104 -16.53 0.18 -14.19
CA ARG A 104 -17.72 -0.67 -14.22
C ARG A 104 -17.69 -1.58 -15.44
#